data_0eab00164b7a7db88b495c473f3f387b
#
_entry.id   0eab00164b7a7db88b495c473f3f387b
#
_cell.length_a   1.000
_cell.length_b   1.000
_cell.length_c   1.000
_cell.angle_alpha   90.00
_cell.angle_beta   90.00
_cell.angle_gamma   90.00
#
_symmetry.space_group_name_H-M   'P 1'
#
loop_
_entity.id
_entity.type
_entity.pdbx_description
1 polymer ?
#
loop_
_entity_poly.entity_id
_entity_poly.type
_entity_poly.pdbx_seq_one_letter_code
_entity_poly.pdbx_strand_id
1 'polypeptide(L)'
;MDNTQLNKKLGKILPKVEMPGRYTGGEFNQIVKNWEDIDVRVTLLFPEIYDLGMSNLGLTILYDIINREPNYLAERSFVPWVDMETALREENVPLYSLESKHPLLDFDILAVSLPYESLYTNFLNALDLAHIPIHSNDRTEDHPLVIVGGHSTFNPEPIAPFIDAAVIGEGEEIILDILETYAGFQPGMSTIDKLNRLKKIEGLYIPIFYEPVYNEDGTFSNLEKMVPEAPNQIIKRIVGKLPPPPNKPIVPYIDTVHNRAPLEIMRGCTRGCRFCHAGIVTRPVRERPVDEILETMETLIPNTGYSEIGLLSLSSSDYTQIVPLVEAINERFEGQNIAISLPSLRIESVSVSLMDALSGKRRSGFTLAPEAATERLRNIINKPISDQQLLDTAKEIYQHGWHTIKLYFMIGHPTETLDDVQAIADLSKRVLKVGLQTIGSRA
;
A
#
# COMPACT_ATOMS: atom_id res chain seq x y z
N MET A 1 12.01 -11.37 -25.64
CA MET A 1 12.70 -10.24 -26.36
C MET A 1 13.96 -9.97 -25.58
N ASP A 2 15.14 -9.86 -26.23
CA ASP A 2 16.34 -9.52 -25.46
C ASP A 2 16.35 -8.03 -25.05
N ASN A 3 17.10 -7.74 -23.98
CA ASN A 3 17.16 -6.42 -23.36
C ASN A 3 17.66 -5.32 -24.34
N THR A 4 18.53 -5.65 -25.29
CA THR A 4 19.03 -4.71 -26.32
C THR A 4 17.93 -4.29 -27.28
N GLN A 5 17.12 -5.26 -27.72
CA GLN A 5 16.00 -4.98 -28.64
C GLN A 5 14.90 -4.19 -27.89
N LEU A 6 14.62 -4.53 -26.65
CA LEU A 6 13.66 -3.82 -25.82
C LEU A 6 14.07 -2.36 -25.64
N ASN A 7 15.30 -2.09 -25.22
CA ASN A 7 15.83 -0.73 -25.06
C ASN A 7 15.78 0.08 -26.36
N LYS A 8 16.06 -0.54 -27.52
CA LYS A 8 15.95 0.12 -28.81
C LYS A 8 14.52 0.53 -29.17
N LYS A 9 13.52 -0.31 -28.82
CA LYS A 9 12.12 0.01 -29.04
C LYS A 9 11.65 1.10 -28.06
N LEU A 10 12.01 0.99 -26.79
CA LEU A 10 11.71 2.01 -25.77
C LEU A 10 12.27 3.37 -26.15
N GLY A 11 13.48 3.44 -26.70
CA GLY A 11 14.06 4.70 -27.21
C GLY A 11 13.25 5.38 -28.33
N LYS A 12 12.36 4.65 -29.02
CA LYS A 12 11.43 5.20 -30.03
C LYS A 12 10.05 5.54 -29.43
N ILE A 13 9.62 4.84 -28.39
CA ILE A 13 8.32 5.01 -27.73
C ILE A 13 8.37 6.19 -26.75
N LEU A 14 9.36 6.21 -25.86
CA LEU A 14 9.44 7.17 -24.75
C LEU A 14 9.32 8.65 -25.16
N PRO A 15 9.90 9.11 -26.29
CA PRO A 15 9.72 10.50 -26.73
C PRO A 15 8.29 10.87 -27.17
N LYS A 16 7.39 9.88 -27.30
CA LYS A 16 6.02 10.07 -27.80
C LYS A 16 4.96 10.03 -26.71
N VAL A 17 5.32 9.62 -25.50
CA VAL A 17 4.39 9.52 -24.38
C VAL A 17 4.43 10.79 -23.52
N GLU A 18 3.32 11.10 -22.83
CA GLU A 18 3.17 12.33 -22.04
C GLU A 18 4.19 12.47 -20.92
N MET A 19 4.46 11.36 -20.21
CA MET A 19 5.32 11.37 -19.02
C MET A 19 6.35 10.23 -19.07
N PRO A 20 7.40 10.34 -19.91
CA PRO A 20 8.40 9.27 -20.06
C PRO A 20 9.12 8.92 -18.75
N GLY A 21 9.22 9.83 -17.79
CA GLY A 21 9.81 9.59 -16.47
C GLY A 21 9.13 8.49 -15.65
N ARG A 22 7.91 8.10 -16.00
CA ARG A 22 7.21 6.93 -15.38
C ARG A 22 7.86 5.59 -15.76
N TYR A 23 8.61 5.56 -16.86
CA TYR A 23 9.03 4.33 -17.56
C TYR A 23 10.54 4.18 -17.69
N THR A 24 11.31 5.19 -17.28
CA THR A 24 12.76 5.23 -17.52
C THR A 24 13.58 4.51 -16.46
N GLY A 25 13.14 4.44 -15.20
CA GLY A 25 13.97 3.97 -14.09
C GLY A 25 15.22 4.84 -13.89
N GLY A 26 16.23 4.30 -13.22
CA GLY A 26 17.49 5.01 -12.97
C GLY A 26 17.39 6.02 -11.83
N GLU A 27 16.36 5.93 -11.01
CA GLU A 27 16.08 6.87 -9.93
C GLU A 27 17.13 6.79 -8.83
N PHE A 28 17.24 7.87 -8.07
CA PHE A 28 18.12 7.93 -6.91
C PHE A 28 17.75 6.87 -5.86
N ASN A 29 18.73 6.18 -5.32
CA ASN A 29 18.62 5.02 -4.43
C ASN A 29 18.08 3.73 -5.08
N GLN A 30 17.91 3.68 -6.40
CA GLN A 30 17.61 2.44 -7.08
C GLN A 30 18.74 1.42 -6.85
N ILE A 31 18.38 0.16 -6.60
CA ILE A 31 19.33 -0.93 -6.41
C ILE A 31 19.46 -1.69 -7.73
N VAL A 32 20.70 -1.87 -8.19
CA VAL A 32 21.03 -2.66 -9.36
C VAL A 32 22.02 -3.74 -8.96
N LYS A 33 21.69 -5.00 -9.27
CA LYS A 33 22.59 -6.14 -9.07
C LYS A 33 22.91 -6.79 -10.41
N ASN A 34 24.00 -7.55 -10.47
CA ASN A 34 24.29 -8.32 -11.66
C ASN A 34 23.30 -9.48 -11.78
N TRP A 35 22.55 -9.49 -12.87
CA TRP A 35 21.48 -10.44 -13.15
C TRP A 35 21.92 -11.92 -13.06
N GLU A 36 23.14 -12.21 -13.53
CA GLU A 36 23.67 -13.56 -13.58
C GLU A 36 24.12 -14.11 -12.21
N ASP A 37 24.32 -13.23 -11.23
CA ASP A 37 24.79 -13.60 -9.89
C ASP A 37 23.62 -13.82 -8.91
N ILE A 38 22.37 -13.77 -9.39
CA ILE A 38 21.16 -13.80 -8.55
C ILE A 38 20.51 -15.18 -8.59
N ASP A 39 20.25 -15.74 -7.43
CA ASP A 39 19.56 -17.02 -7.30
C ASP A 39 18.06 -16.95 -7.57
N VAL A 40 17.40 -15.87 -7.12
CA VAL A 40 15.95 -15.64 -7.34
C VAL A 40 15.67 -14.18 -7.69
N ARG A 41 14.97 -13.97 -8.80
CA ARG A 41 14.58 -12.68 -9.36
C ARG A 41 13.10 -12.46 -9.16
N VAL A 42 12.75 -11.34 -8.55
CA VAL A 42 11.36 -10.99 -8.24
C VAL A 42 10.99 -9.69 -8.92
N THR A 43 9.88 -9.65 -9.63
CA THR A 43 9.25 -8.38 -10.00
C THR A 43 8.19 -8.03 -8.97
N LEU A 44 8.33 -6.87 -8.35
CA LEU A 44 7.30 -6.28 -7.51
C LEU A 44 6.37 -5.44 -8.40
N LEU A 45 5.24 -6.00 -8.77
CA LEU A 45 4.22 -5.34 -9.57
C LEU A 45 3.19 -4.65 -8.68
N PHE A 46 3.04 -3.34 -8.86
CA PHE A 46 1.88 -2.61 -8.35
C PHE A 46 0.96 -2.28 -9.54
N PRO A 47 -0.27 -2.85 -9.62
CA PRO A 47 -1.10 -2.74 -10.82
C PRO A 47 -1.86 -1.41 -10.89
N GLU A 48 -1.13 -0.32 -10.80
CA GLU A 48 -1.52 1.08 -10.98
C GLU A 48 -0.38 1.83 -11.66
N ILE A 49 -0.65 3.06 -12.07
CA ILE A 49 0.39 3.91 -12.66
C ILE A 49 1.50 4.23 -11.66
N TYR A 50 2.67 4.52 -12.18
CA TYR A 50 3.87 4.85 -11.41
C TYR A 50 3.63 5.87 -10.29
N ASP A 51 2.90 6.96 -10.57
CA ASP A 51 2.64 8.06 -9.63
C ASP A 51 1.90 7.59 -8.36
N LEU A 52 1.00 6.62 -8.49
CA LEU A 52 0.29 6.00 -7.37
C LEU A 52 1.14 4.90 -6.71
N GLY A 53 1.74 4.04 -7.51
CA GLY A 53 2.51 2.90 -7.04
C GLY A 53 3.74 3.29 -6.22
N MET A 54 4.47 4.33 -6.63
CA MET A 54 5.63 4.84 -5.90
C MET A 54 5.28 5.45 -4.53
N SER A 55 4.02 5.77 -4.32
CA SER A 55 3.53 6.24 -3.01
C SER A 55 3.17 5.09 -2.06
N ASN A 56 3.28 3.83 -2.48
CA ASN A 56 2.93 2.66 -1.67
C ASN A 56 4.09 2.23 -0.79
N LEU A 57 3.93 2.38 0.53
CA LEU A 57 4.97 2.02 1.51
C LEU A 57 5.24 0.51 1.54
N GLY A 58 4.23 -0.34 1.34
CA GLY A 58 4.40 -1.80 1.31
C GLY A 58 5.35 -2.24 0.20
N LEU A 59 5.24 -1.64 -0.98
CA LEU A 59 6.16 -1.89 -2.09
C LEU A 59 7.60 -1.49 -1.72
N THR A 60 7.76 -0.32 -1.09
CA THR A 60 9.08 0.19 -0.64
C THR A 60 9.70 -0.74 0.40
N ILE A 61 8.91 -1.23 1.37
CA ILE A 61 9.37 -2.16 2.40
C ILE A 61 9.84 -3.49 1.78
N LEU A 62 9.04 -4.10 0.89
CA LEU A 62 9.40 -5.36 0.25
C LEU A 62 10.62 -5.22 -0.66
N TYR A 63 10.69 -4.13 -1.41
CA TYR A 63 11.86 -3.82 -2.24
C TYR A 63 13.16 -3.74 -1.43
N ASP A 64 13.11 -3.04 -0.29
CA ASP A 64 14.24 -2.90 0.62
C ASP A 64 14.63 -4.24 1.26
N ILE A 65 13.65 -5.01 1.78
CA ILE A 65 13.90 -6.30 2.43
C ILE A 65 14.55 -7.30 1.47
N ILE A 66 13.98 -7.49 0.28
CA ILE A 66 14.50 -8.44 -0.72
C ILE A 66 15.91 -8.02 -1.18
N ASN A 67 16.11 -6.73 -1.43
CA ASN A 67 17.37 -6.25 -1.97
C ASN A 67 18.50 -6.14 -0.92
N ARG A 68 18.20 -6.22 0.38
CA ARG A 68 19.22 -6.40 1.43
C ARG A 68 19.90 -7.78 1.34
N GLU A 69 19.18 -8.78 0.84
CA GLU A 69 19.74 -10.12 0.66
C GLU A 69 20.65 -10.16 -0.59
N PRO A 70 21.90 -10.64 -0.48
CA PRO A 70 22.85 -10.61 -1.60
C PRO A 70 22.42 -11.44 -2.80
N ASN A 71 21.74 -12.55 -2.57
CA ASN A 71 21.39 -13.56 -3.58
C ASN A 71 20.01 -13.32 -4.22
N TYR A 72 19.23 -12.36 -3.73
CA TYR A 72 17.90 -12.07 -4.26
C TYR A 72 17.87 -10.68 -4.89
N LEU A 73 17.03 -10.53 -5.91
CA LEU A 73 16.82 -9.26 -6.58
C LEU A 73 15.32 -8.97 -6.64
N ALA A 74 14.95 -7.76 -6.23
CA ALA A 74 13.62 -7.21 -6.48
C ALA A 74 13.73 -6.02 -7.42
N GLU A 75 12.90 -6.02 -8.47
CA GLU A 75 12.73 -4.90 -9.38
C GLU A 75 11.26 -4.49 -9.44
N ARG A 76 10.99 -3.21 -9.74
CA ARG A 76 9.63 -2.67 -9.74
C ARG A 76 9.01 -2.66 -11.13
N SER A 77 7.70 -2.88 -11.17
CA SER A 77 6.90 -2.65 -12.37
C SER A 77 5.55 -2.03 -12.02
N PHE A 78 5.02 -1.24 -12.94
CA PHE A 78 3.74 -0.55 -12.82
C PHE A 78 2.95 -0.69 -14.12
N VAL A 79 1.61 -0.60 -14.03
CA VAL A 79 0.77 -0.57 -15.23
C VAL A 79 0.98 0.76 -15.95
N PRO A 80 1.22 0.76 -17.27
CA PRO A 80 1.43 1.98 -18.01
C PRO A 80 0.14 2.79 -18.15
N TRP A 81 0.27 4.10 -18.35
CA TRP A 81 -0.84 4.94 -18.80
C TRP A 81 -1.25 4.60 -20.21
N VAL A 82 -2.45 4.99 -20.62
CA VAL A 82 -3.09 4.58 -21.89
C VAL A 82 -2.26 4.84 -23.16
N ASP A 83 -1.48 5.91 -23.19
CA ASP A 83 -0.61 6.24 -24.33
C ASP A 83 0.59 5.30 -24.44
N MET A 84 1.22 4.98 -23.31
CA MET A 84 2.32 4.02 -23.25
C MET A 84 1.80 2.59 -23.46
N GLU A 85 0.65 2.23 -22.91
CA GLU A 85 0.02 0.92 -23.15
C GLU A 85 -0.24 0.70 -24.64
N THR A 86 -0.84 1.70 -25.31
CA THR A 86 -1.08 1.66 -26.76
C THR A 86 0.22 1.42 -27.52
N ALA A 87 1.27 2.18 -27.19
CA ALA A 87 2.55 2.05 -27.86
C ALA A 87 3.25 0.70 -27.61
N LEU A 88 3.14 0.15 -26.39
CA LEU A 88 3.67 -1.20 -26.08
C LEU A 88 2.97 -2.27 -26.93
N ARG A 89 1.63 -2.21 -27.04
CA ARG A 89 0.84 -3.14 -27.85
C ARG A 89 1.16 -3.03 -29.34
N GLU A 90 1.20 -1.81 -29.90
CA GLU A 90 1.51 -1.57 -31.32
C GLU A 90 2.91 -2.07 -31.71
N GLU A 91 3.90 -1.84 -30.85
CA GLU A 91 5.29 -2.25 -31.10
C GLU A 91 5.59 -3.69 -30.63
N ASN A 92 4.60 -4.41 -30.07
CA ASN A 92 4.76 -5.72 -29.46
C ASN A 92 5.93 -5.75 -28.49
N VAL A 93 5.90 -4.83 -27.50
CA VAL A 93 6.86 -4.72 -26.40
C VAL A 93 6.17 -5.22 -25.13
N PRO A 94 6.68 -6.27 -24.47
CA PRO A 94 6.09 -6.75 -23.22
C PRO A 94 6.30 -5.74 -22.07
N LEU A 95 5.44 -5.81 -21.06
CA LEU A 95 5.65 -5.08 -19.81
C LEU A 95 6.99 -5.52 -19.19
N TYR A 96 7.71 -4.55 -18.60
CA TYR A 96 9.08 -4.72 -18.13
C TYR A 96 9.32 -4.08 -16.77
N SER A 97 10.41 -4.46 -16.12
CA SER A 97 10.88 -3.87 -14.87
C SER A 97 11.56 -2.52 -15.08
N LEU A 98 11.52 -1.62 -14.09
CA LEU A 98 12.10 -0.29 -14.20
C LEU A 98 13.62 -0.29 -14.05
N GLU A 99 14.19 -1.19 -13.28
CA GLU A 99 15.62 -1.21 -12.97
C GLU A 99 16.43 -1.70 -14.17
N SER A 100 16.29 -2.96 -14.52
CA SER A 100 17.11 -3.60 -15.54
C SER A 100 16.48 -3.62 -16.94
N LYS A 101 15.20 -3.26 -17.07
CA LYS A 101 14.41 -3.35 -18.31
C LYS A 101 14.25 -4.78 -18.81
N HIS A 102 14.21 -5.79 -17.93
CA HIS A 102 13.84 -7.13 -18.33
C HIS A 102 12.32 -7.27 -18.47
N PRO A 103 11.82 -8.00 -19.47
CA PRO A 103 10.42 -8.43 -19.51
C PRO A 103 10.01 -9.13 -18.24
N LEU A 104 8.77 -8.94 -17.76
CA LEU A 104 8.30 -9.61 -16.52
C LEU A 104 8.33 -11.14 -16.66
N LEU A 105 8.27 -11.65 -17.86
CA LEU A 105 8.37 -13.08 -18.16
C LEU A 105 9.75 -13.69 -17.78
N ASP A 106 10.81 -12.88 -17.74
CA ASP A 106 12.18 -13.34 -17.47
C ASP A 106 12.46 -13.52 -15.96
N PHE A 107 11.52 -13.12 -15.09
CA PHE A 107 11.63 -13.24 -13.64
C PHE A 107 11.16 -14.61 -13.15
N ASP A 108 11.64 -15.02 -11.97
CA ASP A 108 11.24 -16.27 -11.31
C ASP A 108 9.88 -16.14 -10.62
N ILE A 109 9.61 -14.96 -10.04
CA ILE A 109 8.39 -14.64 -9.31
C ILE A 109 7.86 -13.28 -9.74
N LEU A 110 6.58 -13.21 -10.07
CA LEU A 110 5.81 -11.99 -10.19
C LEU A 110 5.02 -11.79 -8.89
N ALA A 111 5.56 -10.95 -8.00
CA ALA A 111 4.92 -10.59 -6.73
C ALA A 111 4.04 -9.36 -6.91
N VAL A 112 2.72 -9.53 -6.82
CA VAL A 112 1.73 -8.49 -7.09
C VAL A 112 1.17 -7.93 -5.79
N SER A 113 1.22 -6.62 -5.62
CA SER A 113 0.61 -5.93 -4.47
C SER A 113 -0.82 -5.51 -4.80
N LEU A 114 -1.79 -6.09 -4.09
CA LEU A 114 -3.23 -5.84 -4.25
C LEU A 114 -3.82 -5.27 -2.94
N PRO A 115 -3.63 -3.98 -2.65
CA PRO A 115 -4.18 -3.37 -1.43
C PRO A 115 -5.71 -3.21 -1.44
N TYR A 116 -6.36 -3.25 -2.61
CA TYR A 116 -7.82 -3.13 -2.77
C TYR A 116 -8.29 -3.80 -4.07
N GLU A 117 -9.55 -4.21 -4.12
CA GLU A 117 -10.14 -5.07 -5.14
C GLU A 117 -10.29 -4.38 -6.51
N SER A 118 -10.38 -3.05 -6.57
CA SER A 118 -10.48 -2.34 -7.85
C SER A 118 -9.22 -2.48 -8.74
N LEU A 119 -8.13 -3.03 -8.20
CA LEU A 119 -6.93 -3.36 -8.97
C LEU A 119 -6.98 -4.69 -9.71
N TYR A 120 -8.00 -5.52 -9.51
CA TYR A 120 -8.06 -6.85 -10.13
C TYR A 120 -8.01 -6.80 -11.65
N THR A 121 -8.74 -5.90 -12.28
CA THR A 121 -8.72 -5.74 -13.74
C THR A 121 -7.40 -5.21 -14.26
N ASN A 122 -6.76 -4.30 -13.54
CA ASN A 122 -5.43 -3.80 -13.89
C ASN A 122 -4.36 -4.89 -13.76
N PHE A 123 -4.50 -5.76 -12.76
CA PHE A 123 -3.62 -6.92 -12.60
C PHE A 123 -3.74 -7.87 -13.80
N LEU A 124 -4.96 -8.18 -14.25
CA LEU A 124 -5.16 -9.01 -15.45
C LEU A 124 -4.59 -8.35 -16.71
N ASN A 125 -4.78 -7.04 -16.87
CA ASN A 125 -4.18 -6.27 -17.95
C ASN A 125 -2.64 -6.29 -17.91
N ALA A 126 -2.05 -6.27 -16.71
CA ALA A 126 -0.60 -6.37 -16.56
C ALA A 126 -0.06 -7.74 -16.99
N LEU A 127 -0.77 -8.84 -16.69
CA LEU A 127 -0.41 -10.19 -17.17
C LEU A 127 -0.46 -10.26 -18.69
N ASP A 128 -1.50 -9.71 -19.31
CA ASP A 128 -1.65 -9.66 -20.76
C ASP A 128 -0.53 -8.85 -21.44
N LEU A 129 -0.24 -7.66 -20.91
CA LEU A 129 0.86 -6.82 -21.37
C LEU A 129 2.24 -7.46 -21.16
N ALA A 130 2.40 -8.29 -20.13
CA ALA A 130 3.65 -9.00 -19.88
C ALA A 130 3.78 -10.28 -20.73
N HIS A 131 2.78 -10.62 -21.55
CA HIS A 131 2.68 -11.87 -22.30
C HIS A 131 2.73 -13.12 -21.39
N ILE A 132 2.22 -12.99 -20.15
CA ILE A 132 2.06 -14.08 -19.20
C ILE A 132 0.62 -14.58 -19.32
N PRO A 133 0.35 -15.89 -19.48
CA PRO A 133 -1.00 -16.41 -19.55
C PRO A 133 -1.84 -15.96 -18.36
N ILE A 134 -3.05 -15.42 -18.64
CA ILE A 134 -3.93 -14.86 -17.61
C ILE A 134 -4.36 -15.94 -16.63
N HIS A 135 -4.85 -17.08 -17.12
CA HIS A 135 -5.23 -18.20 -16.27
C HIS A 135 -3.99 -18.98 -15.78
N SER A 136 -3.96 -19.28 -14.49
CA SER A 136 -2.85 -20.03 -13.88
C SER A 136 -2.66 -21.41 -14.50
N ASN A 137 -3.76 -22.07 -14.90
CA ASN A 137 -3.72 -23.40 -15.54
C ASN A 137 -3.07 -23.41 -16.94
N ASP A 138 -2.97 -22.25 -17.59
CA ASP A 138 -2.33 -22.11 -18.91
C ASP A 138 -0.81 -21.82 -18.78
N ARG A 139 -0.30 -21.65 -17.56
CA ARG A 139 1.12 -21.42 -17.31
C ARG A 139 1.90 -22.73 -17.21
N THR A 140 3.13 -22.68 -17.67
CA THR A 140 4.11 -23.76 -17.61
C THR A 140 5.27 -23.40 -16.67
N GLU A 141 6.23 -24.31 -16.52
CA GLU A 141 7.46 -24.08 -15.75
C GLU A 141 8.33 -22.93 -16.26
N ASP A 142 8.12 -22.49 -17.52
CA ASP A 142 8.85 -21.38 -18.16
C ASP A 142 8.26 -20.00 -17.78
N HIS A 143 7.13 -19.98 -17.09
CA HIS A 143 6.49 -18.73 -16.62
C HIS A 143 6.82 -18.46 -15.16
N PRO A 144 6.87 -17.18 -14.74
CA PRO A 144 7.04 -16.83 -13.34
C PRO A 144 5.88 -17.35 -12.49
N LEU A 145 6.14 -17.69 -11.22
CA LEU A 145 5.06 -17.89 -10.26
C LEU A 145 4.40 -16.54 -9.95
N VAL A 146 3.09 -16.46 -10.13
CA VAL A 146 2.29 -15.27 -9.84
C VAL A 146 1.77 -15.35 -8.40
N ILE A 147 2.40 -14.61 -7.52
CA ILE A 147 2.08 -14.56 -6.08
C ILE A 147 1.52 -13.18 -5.75
N VAL A 148 0.34 -13.14 -5.15
CA VAL A 148 -0.32 -11.89 -4.79
C VAL A 148 -0.28 -11.66 -3.28
N GLY A 149 -0.23 -10.40 -2.86
CA GLY A 149 -0.28 -10.00 -1.46
C GLY A 149 -1.03 -8.67 -1.31
N GLY A 150 -1.34 -8.29 -0.07
CA GLY A 150 -2.06 -7.06 0.25
C GLY A 150 -3.41 -7.32 0.90
N HIS A 151 -4.16 -6.25 1.22
CA HIS A 151 -5.39 -6.42 2.00
C HIS A 151 -6.51 -7.17 1.25
N SER A 152 -6.59 -7.06 -0.07
CA SER A 152 -7.62 -7.77 -0.85
C SER A 152 -7.43 -9.29 -0.86
N THR A 153 -6.22 -9.79 -0.57
CA THR A 153 -5.96 -11.24 -0.54
C THR A 153 -6.60 -11.96 0.67
N PHE A 154 -7.20 -11.24 1.61
CA PHE A 154 -8.04 -11.85 2.65
C PHE A 154 -9.33 -12.46 2.08
N ASN A 155 -9.68 -12.13 0.84
CA ASN A 155 -10.67 -12.82 0.04
C ASN A 155 -10.09 -13.13 -1.35
N PRO A 156 -9.26 -14.19 -1.50
CA PRO A 156 -8.51 -14.45 -2.73
C PRO A 156 -9.36 -15.11 -3.81
N GLU A 157 -10.51 -15.70 -3.49
CA GLU A 157 -11.33 -16.50 -4.42
C GLU A 157 -11.75 -15.77 -5.70
N PRO A 158 -12.10 -14.46 -5.69
CA PRO A 158 -12.42 -13.75 -6.95
C PRO A 158 -11.31 -13.75 -7.99
N ILE A 159 -10.05 -13.92 -7.57
CA ILE A 159 -8.88 -13.94 -8.46
C ILE A 159 -8.15 -15.30 -8.45
N ALA A 160 -8.67 -16.29 -7.75
CA ALA A 160 -8.07 -17.62 -7.64
C ALA A 160 -7.67 -18.26 -8.98
N PRO A 161 -8.48 -18.16 -10.07
CA PRO A 161 -8.12 -18.72 -11.37
C PRO A 161 -6.88 -18.08 -12.04
N PHE A 162 -6.44 -16.91 -11.56
CA PHE A 162 -5.41 -16.10 -12.20
C PHE A 162 -4.09 -16.07 -11.43
N ILE A 163 -4.01 -16.69 -10.26
CA ILE A 163 -2.86 -16.66 -9.37
C ILE A 163 -2.37 -18.06 -9.02
N ASP A 164 -1.09 -18.18 -8.70
CA ASP A 164 -0.51 -19.44 -8.23
C ASP A 164 -0.56 -19.53 -6.70
N ALA A 165 -0.40 -18.39 -6.02
CA ALA A 165 -0.54 -18.30 -4.57
C ALA A 165 -0.96 -16.90 -4.10
N ALA A 166 -1.58 -16.82 -2.91
CA ALA A 166 -1.88 -15.58 -2.22
C ALA A 166 -1.27 -15.58 -0.81
N VAL A 167 -0.59 -14.49 -0.47
CA VAL A 167 -0.08 -14.23 0.88
C VAL A 167 -1.20 -13.63 1.72
N ILE A 168 -1.57 -14.32 2.80
CA ILE A 168 -2.57 -13.85 3.76
C ILE A 168 -1.85 -13.28 4.97
N GLY A 169 -1.80 -11.96 5.06
CA GLY A 169 -1.13 -11.24 6.14
C GLY A 169 0.01 -10.34 5.69
N GLU A 170 1.04 -10.25 6.54
CA GLU A 170 2.16 -9.33 6.36
C GLU A 170 3.28 -9.98 5.56
N GLY A 171 3.85 -9.22 4.63
CA GLY A 171 4.75 -9.74 3.60
C GLY A 171 6.21 -9.84 4.00
N GLU A 172 6.65 -9.15 5.07
CA GLU A 172 8.06 -8.90 5.35
C GLU A 172 8.88 -10.16 5.64
N GLU A 173 8.31 -11.10 6.40
CA GLU A 173 8.97 -12.37 6.70
C GLU A 173 8.64 -13.43 5.66
N ILE A 174 7.37 -13.54 5.28
CA ILE A 174 6.91 -14.59 4.37
C ILE A 174 7.55 -14.48 2.98
N ILE A 175 7.89 -13.27 2.52
CA ILE A 175 8.59 -13.13 1.23
C ILE A 175 9.95 -13.81 1.27
N LEU A 176 10.70 -13.70 2.36
CA LEU A 176 11.98 -14.36 2.52
C LEU A 176 11.83 -15.89 2.61
N ASP A 177 10.82 -16.38 3.33
CA ASP A 177 10.49 -17.82 3.39
C ASP A 177 10.18 -18.38 1.98
N ILE A 178 9.45 -17.60 1.15
CA ILE A 178 9.14 -17.95 -0.25
C ILE A 178 10.42 -18.01 -1.09
N LEU A 179 11.28 -17.00 -0.99
CA LEU A 179 12.52 -16.89 -1.77
C LEU A 179 13.51 -18.00 -1.39
N GLU A 180 13.69 -18.27 -0.11
CA GLU A 180 14.54 -19.37 0.38
C GLU A 180 14.03 -20.73 -0.14
N THR A 181 12.72 -20.95 -0.09
CA THR A 181 12.12 -22.18 -0.62
C THR A 181 12.31 -22.27 -2.13
N TYR A 182 12.14 -21.16 -2.86
CA TYR A 182 12.29 -21.11 -4.32
C TYR A 182 13.74 -21.36 -4.75
N ALA A 183 14.72 -20.78 -4.05
CA ALA A 183 16.14 -20.99 -4.31
C ALA A 183 16.56 -22.48 -4.20
N GLY A 184 15.81 -23.27 -3.45
CA GLY A 184 15.99 -24.72 -3.34
C GLY A 184 15.36 -25.56 -4.47
N PHE A 185 14.72 -24.93 -5.47
CA PHE A 185 14.09 -25.65 -6.58
C PHE A 185 15.14 -26.08 -7.62
N GLN A 186 14.90 -27.24 -8.21
CA GLN A 186 15.74 -27.74 -9.29
C GLN A 186 15.27 -27.16 -10.63
N PRO A 187 16.18 -26.88 -11.57
CA PRO A 187 15.79 -26.48 -12.92
C PRO A 187 14.81 -27.49 -13.56
N GLY A 188 13.76 -27.00 -14.19
CA GLY A 188 12.72 -27.84 -14.82
C GLY A 188 11.73 -28.47 -13.83
N MET A 189 11.73 -28.06 -12.56
CA MET A 189 10.71 -28.52 -11.61
C MET A 189 9.34 -28.01 -12.04
N SER A 190 8.34 -28.90 -12.10
CA SER A 190 6.97 -28.54 -12.48
C SER A 190 6.36 -27.51 -11.53
N THR A 191 5.44 -26.68 -12.03
CA THR A 191 4.72 -25.70 -11.21
C THR A 191 4.02 -26.35 -10.04
N ILE A 192 3.38 -27.50 -10.23
CA ILE A 192 2.70 -28.23 -9.15
C ILE A 192 3.66 -28.72 -8.06
N ASP A 193 4.87 -29.15 -8.42
CA ASP A 193 5.88 -29.57 -7.45
C ASP A 193 6.42 -28.35 -6.66
N LYS A 194 6.62 -27.21 -7.32
CA LYS A 194 6.98 -25.94 -6.68
C LYS A 194 5.91 -25.57 -5.64
N LEU A 195 4.63 -25.56 -6.04
CA LEU A 195 3.50 -25.23 -5.16
C LEU A 195 3.36 -26.24 -4.00
N ASN A 196 3.62 -27.53 -4.23
CA ASN A 196 3.65 -28.53 -3.17
C ASN A 196 4.73 -28.30 -2.11
N ARG A 197 5.82 -27.65 -2.43
CA ARG A 197 6.82 -27.24 -1.44
C ARG A 197 6.39 -25.96 -0.72
N LEU A 198 5.89 -24.98 -1.46
CA LEU A 198 5.45 -23.69 -0.92
C LEU A 198 4.24 -23.80 0.03
N LYS A 199 3.35 -24.82 -0.12
CA LYS A 199 2.16 -24.98 0.74
C LYS A 199 2.47 -25.17 2.23
N LYS A 200 3.74 -25.44 2.59
CA LYS A 200 4.18 -25.59 3.97
C LYS A 200 4.43 -24.23 4.66
N ILE A 201 4.49 -23.15 3.89
CA ILE A 201 4.72 -21.79 4.40
C ILE A 201 3.43 -21.29 5.04
N GLU A 202 3.48 -20.95 6.32
CA GLU A 202 2.33 -20.37 7.03
C GLU A 202 1.93 -19.03 6.44
N GLY A 203 0.64 -18.84 6.21
CA GLY A 203 0.09 -17.62 5.59
C GLY A 203 -0.01 -17.68 4.07
N LEU A 204 0.40 -18.78 3.43
CA LEU A 204 0.30 -18.91 1.98
C LEU A 204 -0.93 -19.76 1.60
N TYR A 205 -1.84 -19.15 0.85
CA TYR A 205 -2.98 -19.81 0.22
C TYR A 205 -2.65 -20.15 -1.23
N ILE A 206 -2.85 -21.41 -1.62
CA ILE A 206 -2.55 -21.92 -2.97
C ILE A 206 -3.87 -22.44 -3.57
N PRO A 207 -4.51 -21.67 -4.49
CA PRO A 207 -5.88 -21.95 -4.95
C PRO A 207 -6.07 -23.37 -5.54
N ILE A 208 -5.11 -23.88 -6.30
CA ILE A 208 -5.23 -25.19 -6.97
C ILE A 208 -5.41 -26.36 -5.97
N PHE A 209 -5.15 -26.15 -4.68
CA PHE A 209 -5.35 -27.19 -3.64
C PHE A 209 -6.72 -27.14 -2.99
N TYR A 210 -7.61 -26.26 -3.46
CA TYR A 210 -8.95 -26.07 -2.92
C TYR A 210 -9.97 -25.94 -4.05
N GLU A 211 -11.19 -26.41 -3.78
CA GLU A 211 -12.33 -26.26 -4.70
C GLU A 211 -13.49 -25.61 -3.95
N PRO A 212 -14.06 -24.49 -4.45
CA PRO A 212 -15.23 -23.89 -3.85
C PRO A 212 -16.47 -24.72 -4.14
N VAL A 213 -17.20 -25.08 -3.08
CA VAL A 213 -18.47 -25.82 -3.15
C VAL A 213 -19.61 -24.86 -2.94
N TYR A 214 -20.63 -24.97 -3.78
CA TYR A 214 -21.82 -24.13 -3.73
C TYR A 214 -23.06 -24.96 -3.42
N ASN A 215 -24.02 -24.35 -2.72
CA ASN A 215 -25.35 -24.90 -2.48
C ASN A 215 -26.17 -24.89 -3.77
N GLU A 216 -27.34 -25.59 -3.77
CA GLU A 216 -28.25 -25.63 -4.93
C GLU A 216 -28.78 -24.24 -5.35
N ASP A 217 -28.84 -23.28 -4.42
CA ASP A 217 -29.25 -21.91 -4.66
C ASP A 217 -28.13 -20.98 -5.17
N GLY A 218 -26.92 -21.55 -5.39
CA GLY A 218 -25.74 -20.82 -5.84
C GLY A 218 -24.97 -20.06 -4.75
N THR A 219 -25.39 -20.17 -3.49
CA THR A 219 -24.63 -19.58 -2.38
C THR A 219 -23.41 -20.44 -2.06
N PHE A 220 -22.31 -19.77 -1.66
CA PHE A 220 -21.08 -20.46 -1.23
C PHE A 220 -21.36 -21.32 0.01
N SER A 221 -20.91 -22.57 0.00
CA SER A 221 -21.01 -23.52 1.11
C SER A 221 -19.70 -23.62 1.87
N ASN A 222 -18.64 -24.10 1.24
CA ASN A 222 -17.33 -24.30 1.83
C ASN A 222 -16.23 -24.40 0.76
N LEU A 223 -14.98 -24.43 1.19
CA LEU A 223 -13.83 -24.83 0.38
C LEU A 223 -13.44 -26.27 0.71
N GLU A 224 -13.43 -27.15 -0.29
CA GLU A 224 -12.95 -28.52 -0.14
C GLU A 224 -11.48 -28.62 -0.53
N LYS A 225 -10.72 -29.41 0.23
CA LYS A 225 -9.31 -29.67 -0.09
C LYS A 225 -9.21 -30.72 -1.18
N MET A 226 -8.47 -30.38 -2.24
CA MET A 226 -8.17 -31.30 -3.33
C MET A 226 -6.97 -32.22 -3.01
N VAL A 227 -6.14 -31.83 -2.02
CA VAL A 227 -5.01 -32.63 -1.54
C VAL A 227 -5.05 -32.73 -0.01
N PRO A 228 -4.86 -33.94 0.58
CA PRO A 228 -4.98 -34.15 2.03
C PRO A 228 -4.06 -33.27 2.86
N GLU A 229 -2.85 -32.98 2.35
CA GLU A 229 -1.82 -32.21 3.03
C GLU A 229 -2.01 -30.70 2.96
N ALA A 230 -2.99 -30.21 2.19
CA ALA A 230 -3.33 -28.77 2.21
C ALA A 230 -3.85 -28.37 3.59
N PRO A 231 -3.50 -27.18 4.10
CA PRO A 231 -4.00 -26.68 5.38
C PRO A 231 -5.53 -26.66 5.43
N ASN A 232 -6.13 -27.02 6.57
CA ASN A 232 -7.58 -26.85 6.78
C ASN A 232 -7.97 -25.37 6.95
N GLN A 233 -7.01 -24.56 7.36
CA GLN A 233 -7.19 -23.13 7.60
C GLN A 233 -5.87 -22.43 7.31
N ILE A 234 -5.93 -21.34 6.58
CA ILE A 234 -4.78 -20.47 6.37
C ILE A 234 -4.69 -19.51 7.55
N ILE A 235 -3.60 -19.61 8.30
CA ILE A 235 -3.33 -18.71 9.43
C ILE A 235 -2.64 -17.46 8.87
N LYS A 236 -3.20 -16.29 9.20
CA LYS A 236 -2.65 -15.00 8.81
C LYS A 236 -1.22 -14.82 9.35
N ARG A 237 -0.25 -14.52 8.46
CA ARG A 237 1.10 -14.15 8.89
C ARG A 237 1.08 -12.79 9.60
N ILE A 238 1.74 -12.72 10.74
CA ILE A 238 1.86 -11.51 11.57
C ILE A 238 3.32 -11.31 11.93
N VAL A 239 3.84 -10.13 11.61
CA VAL A 239 5.17 -9.70 12.05
C VAL A 239 5.07 -9.17 13.49
N GLY A 240 5.64 -9.89 14.44
CA GLY A 240 5.54 -9.56 15.86
C GLY A 240 6.22 -8.25 16.23
N LYS A 241 7.39 -7.99 15.65
CA LYS A 241 8.12 -6.74 15.76
C LYS A 241 8.32 -6.16 14.36
N LEU A 242 7.87 -4.92 14.15
CA LEU A 242 8.07 -4.25 12.86
C LEU A 242 9.56 -4.20 12.49
N PRO A 243 9.96 -4.58 11.27
CA PRO A 243 11.34 -4.51 10.84
C PRO A 243 11.82 -3.05 10.79
N PRO A 244 13.13 -2.79 10.82
CA PRO A 244 13.66 -1.43 10.67
C PRO A 244 13.10 -0.77 9.40
N PRO A 245 12.67 0.50 9.46
CA PRO A 245 12.12 1.19 8.30
C PRO A 245 13.17 1.32 7.18
N PRO A 246 12.75 1.36 5.90
CA PRO A 246 13.64 1.71 4.81
C PRO A 246 14.26 3.11 5.02
N ASN A 247 15.57 3.18 5.04
CA ASN A 247 16.30 4.45 5.25
C ASN A 247 16.88 5.04 3.96
N LYS A 248 16.76 4.32 2.86
CA LYS A 248 17.16 4.73 1.50
C LYS A 248 16.07 4.39 0.48
N PRO A 249 14.82 4.85 0.68
CA PRO A 249 13.80 4.60 -0.32
C PRO A 249 14.16 5.27 -1.65
N ILE A 250 13.68 4.71 -2.74
CA ILE A 250 13.87 5.28 -4.06
C ILE A 250 13.18 6.65 -4.12
N VAL A 251 13.89 7.62 -4.71
CA VAL A 251 13.37 8.97 -4.90
C VAL A 251 12.96 9.15 -6.36
N PRO A 252 11.66 9.32 -6.64
CA PRO A 252 11.16 9.51 -8.00
C PRO A 252 11.75 10.76 -8.69
N TYR A 253 11.95 10.70 -10.01
CA TYR A 253 12.33 11.86 -10.81
C TYR A 253 11.17 12.78 -11.18
N ILE A 254 9.94 12.29 -11.01
CA ILE A 254 8.71 13.03 -11.27
C ILE A 254 7.93 13.18 -9.96
N ASP A 255 7.06 14.18 -9.89
CA ASP A 255 6.15 14.33 -8.76
C ASP A 255 5.19 13.14 -8.67
N THR A 256 5.14 12.52 -7.49
CA THR A 256 4.19 11.46 -7.15
C THR A 256 3.06 12.00 -6.30
N VAL A 257 2.00 11.19 -6.09
CA VAL A 257 0.83 11.61 -5.30
C VAL A 257 1.23 12.04 -3.88
N HIS A 258 2.26 11.39 -3.31
CA HIS A 258 2.81 11.72 -1.99
C HIS A 258 4.30 12.02 -2.09
N ASN A 259 4.63 13.24 -2.50
CA ASN A 259 6.02 13.69 -2.65
C ASN A 259 6.66 14.04 -1.30
N ARG A 260 6.85 13.05 -0.44
CA ARG A 260 7.43 13.15 0.92
C ARG A 260 8.04 11.82 1.34
N ALA A 261 8.96 11.85 2.31
CA ALA A 261 9.52 10.64 2.87
C ALA A 261 8.48 9.91 3.75
N PRO A 262 8.13 8.66 3.45
CA PRO A 262 7.18 7.89 4.26
C PRO A 262 7.90 7.21 5.43
N LEU A 263 7.37 7.35 6.65
CA LEU A 263 7.86 6.67 7.85
C LEU A 263 6.69 6.09 8.65
N GLU A 264 6.59 4.75 8.69
CA GLU A 264 5.57 4.07 9.48
C GLU A 264 5.91 4.15 10.96
N ILE A 265 5.04 4.79 11.76
CA ILE A 265 5.20 4.92 13.20
C ILE A 265 4.41 3.87 13.99
N MET A 266 3.34 3.37 13.41
CA MET A 266 2.46 2.40 14.03
C MET A 266 1.71 1.60 12.96
N ARG A 267 1.57 0.31 13.16
CA ARG A 267 0.75 -0.58 12.32
C ARG A 267 -0.41 -1.16 13.12
N GLY A 268 -1.55 -1.31 12.46
CA GLY A 268 -2.79 -1.79 13.06
C GLY A 268 -3.67 -0.68 13.64
N CYS A 269 -4.89 -1.05 14.05
CA CYS A 269 -5.84 -0.13 14.67
C CYS A 269 -6.76 -0.89 15.64
N THR A 270 -7.05 -0.32 16.81
CA THR A 270 -7.92 -0.91 17.85
C THR A 270 -9.38 -0.50 17.73
N ARG A 271 -9.71 0.46 16.85
CA ARG A 271 -11.03 1.15 16.89
C ARG A 271 -12.20 0.27 16.43
N GLY A 272 -12.04 -0.55 15.41
CA GLY A 272 -13.09 -1.49 14.99
C GLY A 272 -14.28 -0.83 14.26
N CYS A 273 -14.05 0.22 13.49
CA CYS A 273 -15.07 0.77 12.59
C CYS A 273 -15.57 -0.33 11.65
N ARG A 274 -16.89 -0.53 11.55
CA ARG A 274 -17.49 -1.69 10.88
C ARG A 274 -17.27 -1.75 9.37
N PHE A 275 -16.98 -0.62 8.75
CA PHE A 275 -16.66 -0.53 7.31
C PHE A 275 -15.16 -0.72 7.01
N CYS A 276 -14.28 -0.68 8.04
CA CYS A 276 -12.84 -0.59 7.81
C CYS A 276 -12.19 -1.98 7.78
N HIS A 277 -11.94 -2.51 6.57
CA HIS A 277 -11.22 -3.76 6.37
C HIS A 277 -9.79 -3.67 6.94
N ALA A 278 -9.04 -2.62 6.59
CA ALA A 278 -7.67 -2.41 7.04
C ALA A 278 -7.54 -2.46 8.58
N GLY A 279 -8.48 -1.82 9.32
CA GLY A 279 -8.50 -1.83 10.79
C GLY A 279 -8.72 -3.21 11.43
N ILE A 280 -9.11 -4.22 10.66
CA ILE A 280 -9.28 -5.60 11.11
C ILE A 280 -8.09 -6.46 10.72
N VAL A 281 -7.71 -6.43 9.44
CA VAL A 281 -6.69 -7.33 8.89
C VAL A 281 -5.27 -6.99 9.32
N THR A 282 -5.00 -5.75 9.75
CA THR A 282 -3.66 -5.32 10.20
C THR A 282 -3.42 -5.48 11.72
N ARG A 283 -4.39 -6.02 12.48
CA ARG A 283 -4.19 -6.32 13.91
C ARG A 283 -3.14 -7.40 14.14
N PRO A 284 -2.42 -7.35 15.28
CA PRO A 284 -2.50 -6.42 16.41
C PRO A 284 -1.87 -5.06 16.13
N VAL A 285 -2.08 -4.09 17.05
CA VAL A 285 -1.38 -2.80 17.02
C VAL A 285 0.07 -2.99 17.48
N ARG A 286 1.00 -2.40 16.72
CA ARG A 286 2.45 -2.36 17.04
C ARG A 286 2.95 -0.95 16.78
N GLU A 287 3.56 -0.37 17.79
CA GLU A 287 4.12 0.98 17.76
C GLU A 287 5.64 0.90 17.67
N ARG A 288 6.27 1.82 16.91
CA ARG A 288 7.71 1.98 16.93
C ARG A 288 8.12 2.85 18.11
N PRO A 289 9.26 2.56 18.76
CA PRO A 289 9.83 3.47 19.75
C PRO A 289 10.19 4.83 19.13
N VAL A 290 10.06 5.91 19.91
CA VAL A 290 10.41 7.28 19.48
C VAL A 290 11.86 7.36 19.02
N ASP A 291 12.78 6.75 19.73
CA ASP A 291 14.21 6.77 19.39
C ASP A 291 14.49 6.12 18.03
N GLU A 292 13.84 4.98 17.72
CA GLU A 292 13.96 4.30 16.41
C GLU A 292 13.46 5.19 15.26
N ILE A 293 12.39 5.95 15.50
CA ILE A 293 11.84 6.90 14.52
C ILE A 293 12.84 8.04 14.28
N LEU A 294 13.39 8.63 15.34
CA LEU A 294 14.35 9.74 15.25
C LEU A 294 15.66 9.31 14.55
N GLU A 295 16.23 8.17 14.92
CA GLU A 295 17.42 7.60 14.28
C GLU A 295 17.17 7.29 12.79
N THR A 296 15.99 6.78 12.46
CA THR A 296 15.61 6.57 11.05
C THR A 296 15.55 7.90 10.30
N MET A 297 14.97 8.96 10.88
CA MET A 297 14.89 10.27 10.24
C MET A 297 16.28 10.89 9.98
N GLU A 298 17.25 10.69 10.86
CA GLU A 298 18.63 11.17 10.67
C GLU A 298 19.31 10.61 9.42
N THR A 299 18.93 9.41 9.01
CA THR A 299 19.45 8.77 7.81
C THR A 299 18.55 8.97 6.60
N LEU A 300 17.24 8.94 6.78
CA LEU A 300 16.23 9.07 5.74
C LEU A 300 16.28 10.45 5.05
N ILE A 301 16.38 11.53 5.85
CA ILE A 301 16.41 12.90 5.32
C ILE A 301 17.59 13.14 4.37
N PRO A 302 18.86 12.92 4.76
CA PRO A 302 19.98 13.12 3.85
C PRO A 302 20.01 12.13 2.68
N ASN A 303 19.49 10.92 2.87
CA ASN A 303 19.43 9.91 1.81
C ASN A 303 18.36 10.20 0.74
N THR A 304 17.38 11.05 1.03
CA THR A 304 16.26 11.33 0.10
C THR A 304 16.18 12.78 -0.34
N GLY A 305 16.68 13.71 0.49
CA GLY A 305 16.55 15.15 0.25
C GLY A 305 15.12 15.70 0.45
N TYR A 306 14.18 14.90 0.97
CA TYR A 306 12.83 15.38 1.26
C TYR A 306 12.83 16.38 2.41
N SER A 307 12.04 17.44 2.26
CA SER A 307 11.76 18.44 3.30
C SER A 307 10.46 18.18 4.07
N GLU A 308 9.74 17.12 3.74
CA GLU A 308 8.54 16.68 4.43
C GLU A 308 8.63 15.20 4.77
N ILE A 309 8.27 14.87 6.01
CA ILE A 309 8.17 13.48 6.51
C ILE A 309 6.71 13.17 6.80
N GLY A 310 6.19 12.12 6.18
CA GLY A 310 4.88 11.57 6.48
C GLY A 310 4.98 10.52 7.58
N LEU A 311 4.48 10.82 8.78
CA LEU A 311 4.37 9.84 9.87
C LEU A 311 3.12 9.00 9.65
N LEU A 312 3.32 7.80 9.12
CA LEU A 312 2.24 6.96 8.60
C LEU A 312 1.74 5.96 9.64
N SER A 313 0.41 5.86 9.72
CA SER A 313 -0.32 4.81 10.43
C SER A 313 -1.78 4.82 9.98
N LEU A 314 -2.59 3.86 10.46
CA LEU A 314 -4.05 3.89 10.27
C LEU A 314 -4.75 4.93 11.18
N SER A 315 -4.07 5.38 12.24
CA SER A 315 -4.60 6.35 13.20
C SER A 315 -3.46 7.02 13.95
N SER A 316 -2.82 8.03 13.35
CA SER A 316 -1.60 8.65 13.91
C SER A 316 -1.84 9.32 15.26
N SER A 317 -3.04 9.87 15.50
CA SER A 317 -3.40 10.44 16.80
C SER A 317 -3.68 9.41 17.90
N ASP A 318 -3.76 8.11 17.57
CA ASP A 318 -3.86 7.02 18.54
C ASP A 318 -2.49 6.40 18.90
N TYR A 319 -1.40 6.82 18.25
CA TYR A 319 -0.05 6.43 18.66
C TYR A 319 0.24 7.00 20.04
N THR A 320 0.61 6.12 20.99
CA THR A 320 0.63 6.47 22.43
C THR A 320 1.62 7.58 22.77
N GLN A 321 2.67 7.75 21.97
CA GLN A 321 3.71 8.75 22.16
C GLN A 321 3.70 9.85 21.09
N ILE A 322 2.54 10.17 20.49
CA ILE A 322 2.48 11.12 19.37
C ILE A 322 2.96 12.52 19.74
N VAL A 323 2.58 13.05 20.90
CA VAL A 323 3.02 14.38 21.35
C VAL A 323 4.51 14.40 21.68
N PRO A 324 5.05 13.49 22.52
CA PRO A 324 6.51 13.39 22.73
C PRO A 324 7.30 13.21 21.44
N LEU A 325 6.79 12.43 20.49
CA LEU A 325 7.45 12.23 19.19
C LEU A 325 7.55 13.53 18.41
N VAL A 326 6.43 14.27 18.26
CA VAL A 326 6.43 15.54 17.51
C VAL A 326 7.31 16.61 18.18
N GLU A 327 7.29 16.68 19.51
CA GLU A 327 8.17 17.58 20.28
C GLU A 327 9.65 17.22 20.07
N ALA A 328 10.01 15.94 20.20
CA ALA A 328 11.38 15.47 19.99
C ALA A 328 11.87 15.71 18.55
N ILE A 329 10.99 15.53 17.53
CA ILE A 329 11.35 15.85 16.14
C ILE A 329 11.57 17.36 15.98
N ASN A 330 10.72 18.20 16.58
CA ASN A 330 10.89 19.66 16.51
C ASN A 330 12.18 20.13 17.13
N GLU A 331 12.59 19.55 18.28
CA GLU A 331 13.85 19.84 18.94
C GLU A 331 15.06 19.32 18.14
N ARG A 332 15.02 18.05 17.72
CA ARG A 332 16.16 17.38 17.05
C ARG A 332 16.49 17.96 15.69
N PHE A 333 15.48 18.39 14.95
CA PHE A 333 15.59 18.95 13.60
C PHE A 333 15.33 20.47 13.55
N GLU A 334 15.51 21.17 14.67
CA GLU A 334 15.40 22.63 14.72
C GLU A 334 16.32 23.29 13.67
N GLY A 335 15.77 24.25 12.94
CA GLY A 335 16.53 25.00 11.90
C GLY A 335 16.68 24.26 10.55
N GLN A 336 16.31 22.98 10.43
CA GLN A 336 16.44 22.22 9.18
C GLN A 336 15.24 22.34 8.25
N ASN A 337 14.21 23.12 8.61
CA ASN A 337 12.97 23.33 7.82
C ASN A 337 12.26 22.02 7.42
N ILE A 338 12.30 20.99 8.25
CA ILE A 338 11.59 19.74 8.03
C ILE A 338 10.13 19.89 8.44
N ALA A 339 9.22 19.61 7.51
CA ALA A 339 7.78 19.58 7.77
C ALA A 339 7.35 18.17 8.21
N ILE A 340 6.42 18.11 9.18
CA ILE A 340 5.79 16.86 9.61
C ILE A 340 4.38 16.80 9.05
N SER A 341 4.01 15.68 8.45
CA SER A 341 2.67 15.39 7.98
C SER A 341 2.09 14.22 8.77
N LEU A 342 0.88 14.41 9.30
CA LEU A 342 0.10 13.39 10.01
C LEU A 342 -1.21 13.14 9.23
N PRO A 343 -1.21 12.23 8.27
CA PRO A 343 -2.33 12.07 7.34
C PRO A 343 -3.60 11.44 7.98
N SER A 344 -3.46 10.72 9.09
CA SER A 344 -4.53 9.88 9.66
C SER A 344 -4.88 10.34 11.08
N LEU A 345 -5.50 11.51 11.20
CA LEU A 345 -5.97 12.05 12.48
C LEU A 345 -7.43 11.71 12.74
N ARG A 346 -7.74 11.31 13.98
CA ARG A 346 -9.09 11.05 14.43
C ARG A 346 -9.60 12.20 15.28
N ILE A 347 -10.89 12.53 15.15
CA ILE A 347 -11.54 13.61 15.85
C ILE A 347 -11.43 13.42 17.37
N GLU A 348 -11.60 12.18 17.84
CA GLU A 348 -11.64 11.85 19.28
C GLU A 348 -10.26 11.87 19.97
N SER A 349 -9.18 11.77 19.19
CA SER A 349 -7.81 11.68 19.74
C SER A 349 -6.88 12.83 19.33
N VAL A 350 -7.40 13.81 18.58
CA VAL A 350 -6.68 15.07 18.36
C VAL A 350 -6.74 15.90 19.65
N SER A 351 -5.57 16.22 20.20
CA SER A 351 -5.44 17.00 21.43
C SER A 351 -4.91 18.41 21.14
N VAL A 352 -5.20 19.35 22.04
CA VAL A 352 -4.64 20.72 21.99
C VAL A 352 -3.10 20.65 21.97
N SER A 353 -2.50 19.81 22.80
CA SER A 353 -1.05 19.63 22.86
C SER A 353 -0.45 19.15 21.52
N LEU A 354 -1.14 18.26 20.80
CA LEU A 354 -0.70 17.85 19.47
C LEU A 354 -0.81 19.00 18.46
N MET A 355 -1.88 19.79 18.53
CA MET A 355 -2.03 20.97 17.66
C MET A 355 -0.97 22.04 17.94
N ASP A 356 -0.63 22.26 19.22
CA ASP A 356 0.46 23.18 19.61
C ASP A 356 1.82 22.69 19.09
N ALA A 357 2.13 21.40 19.23
CA ALA A 357 3.36 20.81 18.74
C ALA A 357 3.50 20.89 17.20
N LEU A 358 2.37 20.86 16.47
CA LEU A 358 2.31 21.04 15.01
C LEU A 358 2.25 22.51 14.58
N SER A 359 1.97 23.44 15.52
CA SER A 359 1.86 24.85 15.22
C SER A 359 3.23 25.48 14.87
N GLY A 360 3.25 26.43 13.93
CA GLY A 360 4.49 27.13 13.55
C GLY A 360 5.15 26.66 12.24
N LYS A 361 4.72 25.56 11.63
CA LYS A 361 5.22 25.06 10.33
C LYS A 361 4.20 25.34 9.19
N ARG A 362 4.59 25.07 7.94
CA ARG A 362 3.72 25.23 6.75
C ARG A 362 2.42 24.43 6.95
N ARG A 363 1.29 25.13 7.01
CA ARG A 363 -0.01 24.55 7.32
C ARG A 363 -0.70 24.11 6.02
N SER A 364 -0.88 22.82 5.82
CA SER A 364 -1.86 22.26 4.90
C SER A 364 -3.25 22.29 5.56
N GLY A 365 -4.34 22.04 4.79
CA GLY A 365 -5.67 21.91 5.37
C GLY A 365 -5.75 20.75 6.38
N PHE A 366 -6.60 20.87 7.39
CA PHE A 366 -6.85 19.82 8.36
C PHE A 366 -7.94 18.86 7.84
N THR A 367 -7.74 17.56 7.97
CA THR A 367 -8.72 16.58 7.50
C THR A 367 -9.39 15.88 8.67
N LEU A 368 -10.72 15.90 8.69
CA LEU A 368 -11.54 15.18 9.65
C LEU A 368 -12.49 14.24 8.90
N ALA A 369 -12.64 13.02 9.39
CA ALA A 369 -13.46 11.99 8.81
C ALA A 369 -14.58 11.53 9.77
N PRO A 370 -15.69 12.27 9.90
CA PRO A 370 -16.84 11.80 10.65
C PRO A 370 -17.53 10.60 10.00
N GLU A 371 -17.34 10.37 8.71
CA GLU A 371 -17.87 9.31 7.85
C GLU A 371 -19.38 9.39 7.62
N ALA A 372 -20.17 9.76 8.64
CA ALA A 372 -21.61 9.96 8.55
C ALA A 372 -22.01 11.26 9.26
N ALA A 373 -23.05 11.90 8.75
CA ALA A 373 -23.47 13.21 9.25
C ALA A 373 -24.29 13.14 10.54
N THR A 374 -25.04 12.05 10.77
CA THR A 374 -25.86 11.87 11.95
C THR A 374 -25.18 10.98 13.00
N GLU A 375 -25.38 11.31 14.29
CA GLU A 375 -24.88 10.48 15.40
C GLU A 375 -25.43 9.05 15.34
N ARG A 376 -26.67 8.89 14.86
CA ARG A 376 -27.29 7.59 14.64
C ARG A 376 -26.44 6.71 13.73
N LEU A 377 -26.07 7.22 12.56
CA LEU A 377 -25.24 6.48 11.59
C LEU A 377 -23.81 6.28 12.12
N ARG A 378 -23.21 7.28 12.74
CA ARG A 378 -21.88 7.14 13.36
C ARG A 378 -21.83 6.01 14.39
N ASN A 379 -22.90 5.85 15.18
CA ASN A 379 -23.04 4.72 16.11
C ASN A 379 -23.21 3.37 15.37
N ILE A 380 -23.99 3.35 14.28
CA ILE A 380 -24.18 2.15 13.46
C ILE A 380 -22.85 1.66 12.88
N ILE A 381 -22.00 2.56 12.39
CA ILE A 381 -20.69 2.19 11.82
C ILE A 381 -19.60 1.99 12.89
N ASN A 382 -19.94 2.03 14.16
CA ASN A 382 -19.00 1.95 15.30
C ASN A 382 -17.90 3.03 15.27
N LYS A 383 -18.29 4.26 14.95
CA LYS A 383 -17.45 5.47 15.04
C LYS A 383 -18.18 6.54 15.85
N PRO A 384 -18.36 6.35 17.18
CA PRO A 384 -19.27 7.14 18.02
C PRO A 384 -18.67 8.52 18.32
N ILE A 385 -18.81 9.44 17.38
CA ILE A 385 -18.43 10.86 17.51
C ILE A 385 -19.71 11.67 17.68
N SER A 386 -19.81 12.49 18.72
CA SER A 386 -20.94 13.40 18.87
C SER A 386 -20.78 14.66 17.96
N ASP A 387 -21.89 15.30 17.65
CA ASP A 387 -21.85 16.57 16.91
C ASP A 387 -21.06 17.63 17.71
N GLN A 388 -21.21 17.64 19.03
CA GLN A 388 -20.50 18.59 19.87
C GLN A 388 -18.98 18.37 19.82
N GLN A 389 -18.51 17.11 19.90
CA GLN A 389 -17.08 16.81 19.77
C GLN A 389 -16.52 17.28 18.43
N LEU A 390 -17.23 17.04 17.33
CA LEU A 390 -16.79 17.49 16.00
C LEU A 390 -16.69 19.03 15.94
N LEU A 391 -17.69 19.74 16.48
CA LEU A 391 -17.71 21.21 16.45
C LEU A 391 -16.66 21.83 17.37
N ASP A 392 -16.41 21.22 18.53
CA ASP A 392 -15.38 21.67 19.47
C ASP A 392 -13.98 21.44 18.87
N THR A 393 -13.72 20.27 18.27
CA THR A 393 -12.46 19.99 17.55
C THR A 393 -12.27 20.97 16.39
N ALA A 394 -13.31 21.24 15.61
CA ALA A 394 -13.23 22.23 14.53
C ALA A 394 -12.89 23.63 15.03
N LYS A 395 -13.49 24.05 16.17
CA LYS A 395 -13.19 25.34 16.81
C LYS A 395 -11.72 25.42 17.23
N GLU A 396 -11.18 24.38 17.88
CA GLU A 396 -9.78 24.31 18.29
C GLU A 396 -8.84 24.39 17.08
N ILE A 397 -9.12 23.65 16.00
CA ILE A 397 -8.35 23.70 14.75
C ILE A 397 -8.28 25.13 14.21
N TYR A 398 -9.40 25.85 14.14
CA TYR A 398 -9.43 27.24 13.70
C TYR A 398 -8.68 28.18 14.64
N GLN A 399 -8.79 27.99 15.96
CA GLN A 399 -8.08 28.79 16.97
C GLN A 399 -6.56 28.66 16.84
N HIS A 400 -6.06 27.45 16.51
CA HIS A 400 -4.64 27.19 16.28
C HIS A 400 -4.16 27.62 14.88
N GLY A 401 -5.02 28.30 14.10
CA GLY A 401 -4.66 29.03 12.87
C GLY A 401 -4.71 28.21 11.59
N TRP A 402 -5.36 27.05 11.54
CA TRP A 402 -5.78 26.46 10.29
C TRP A 402 -6.99 27.20 9.74
N HIS A 403 -7.07 27.36 8.42
CA HIS A 403 -8.14 28.08 7.74
C HIS A 403 -9.06 27.15 6.94
N THR A 404 -8.61 25.92 6.66
CA THR A 404 -9.35 24.96 5.85
C THR A 404 -9.49 23.65 6.59
N ILE A 405 -10.74 23.17 6.73
CA ILE A 405 -11.06 21.83 7.21
C ILE A 405 -11.72 21.05 6.07
N LYS A 406 -11.15 19.89 5.73
CA LYS A 406 -11.76 18.92 4.82
C LYS A 406 -12.57 17.93 5.65
N LEU A 407 -13.83 17.72 5.27
CA LEU A 407 -14.70 16.71 5.89
C LEU A 407 -14.92 15.56 4.92
N TYR A 408 -14.69 14.32 5.36
CA TYR A 408 -14.99 13.13 4.60
C TYR A 408 -16.27 12.46 5.09
N PHE A 409 -17.15 12.12 4.12
CA PHE A 409 -18.39 11.41 4.35
C PHE A 409 -18.52 10.26 3.35
N MET A 410 -19.14 9.18 3.79
CA MET A 410 -19.59 8.09 2.93
C MET A 410 -21.12 8.17 2.77
N ILE A 411 -21.62 7.76 1.62
CA ILE A 411 -23.04 7.61 1.31
C ILE A 411 -23.30 6.14 0.97
N GLY A 412 -24.45 5.61 1.39
CA GLY A 412 -24.83 4.21 1.18
C GLY A 412 -24.62 3.32 2.42
N HIS A 413 -24.61 3.92 3.62
CA HIS A 413 -24.54 3.15 4.86
C HIS A 413 -25.79 2.29 5.07
N PRO A 414 -25.67 1.11 5.72
CA PRO A 414 -26.83 0.35 6.15
C PRO A 414 -27.81 1.21 6.94
N THR A 415 -29.10 1.15 6.58
CA THR A 415 -30.20 1.93 7.18
C THR A 415 -30.15 3.45 6.96
N GLU A 416 -29.30 3.94 6.03
CA GLU A 416 -29.24 5.35 5.67
C GLU A 416 -30.53 5.83 5.01
N THR A 417 -30.93 7.04 5.31
CA THR A 417 -32.10 7.71 4.71
C THR A 417 -31.65 8.97 3.97
N LEU A 418 -32.54 9.52 3.13
CA LEU A 418 -32.25 10.79 2.45
C LEU A 418 -32.04 11.94 3.44
N ASP A 419 -32.68 11.91 4.61
CA ASP A 419 -32.45 12.92 5.66
C ASP A 419 -31.06 12.83 6.24
N ASP A 420 -30.49 11.61 6.38
CA ASP A 420 -29.10 11.43 6.81
C ASP A 420 -28.11 11.99 5.78
N VAL A 421 -28.40 11.81 4.48
CA VAL A 421 -27.58 12.38 3.40
C VAL A 421 -27.69 13.92 3.39
N GLN A 422 -28.90 14.47 3.52
CA GLN A 422 -29.10 15.92 3.62
C GLN A 422 -28.35 16.52 4.83
N ALA A 423 -28.30 15.78 5.94
CA ALA A 423 -27.58 16.21 7.15
C ALA A 423 -26.08 16.44 6.90
N ILE A 424 -25.46 15.89 5.84
CA ILE A 424 -24.07 16.15 5.44
C ILE A 424 -23.87 17.65 5.16
N ALA A 425 -24.78 18.23 4.36
CA ALA A 425 -24.72 19.65 4.05
C ALA A 425 -24.94 20.52 5.31
N ASP A 426 -25.85 20.12 6.18
CA ASP A 426 -26.17 20.88 7.38
C ASP A 426 -25.05 20.83 8.41
N LEU A 427 -24.43 19.66 8.62
CA LEU A 427 -23.27 19.52 9.50
C LEU A 427 -22.07 20.32 8.96
N SER A 428 -21.83 20.28 7.65
CA SER A 428 -20.76 21.08 7.01
C SER A 428 -20.96 22.57 7.18
N LYS A 429 -22.21 23.06 7.03
CA LYS A 429 -22.54 24.48 7.32
C LYS A 429 -22.33 24.85 8.80
N ARG A 430 -22.63 23.94 9.73
CA ARG A 430 -22.37 24.16 11.17
C ARG A 430 -20.88 24.29 11.45
N VAL A 431 -20.02 23.43 10.86
CA VAL A 431 -18.56 23.52 10.96
C VAL A 431 -18.05 24.85 10.38
N LEU A 432 -18.52 25.24 9.19
CA LEU A 432 -18.18 26.55 8.59
C LEU A 432 -18.60 27.71 9.50
N LYS A 433 -19.79 27.65 10.08
CA LYS A 433 -20.28 28.70 11.01
C LYS A 433 -19.36 28.82 12.23
N VAL A 434 -18.88 27.72 12.80
CA VAL A 434 -17.87 27.75 13.87
C VAL A 434 -16.61 28.47 13.40
N GLY A 435 -16.11 28.17 12.21
CA GLY A 435 -14.96 28.85 11.62
C GLY A 435 -15.17 30.34 11.49
N LEU A 436 -16.28 30.76 10.88
CA LEU A 436 -16.64 32.18 10.72
C LEU A 436 -16.74 32.94 12.07
N GLN A 437 -17.24 32.26 13.11
CA GLN A 437 -17.31 32.81 14.47
C GLN A 437 -15.92 32.90 15.14
N THR A 438 -14.99 32.00 14.80
CA THR A 438 -13.67 31.91 15.44
C THR A 438 -12.63 32.80 14.77
N ILE A 439 -12.54 32.78 13.44
CA ILE A 439 -11.49 33.48 12.67
C ILE A 439 -12.03 34.44 11.62
N GLY A 440 -13.34 34.67 11.58
CA GLY A 440 -14.00 35.58 10.64
C GLY A 440 -13.96 35.05 9.20
N SER A 441 -13.92 35.99 8.23
CA SER A 441 -13.94 35.68 6.79
C SER A 441 -12.73 34.88 6.27
N ARG A 442 -11.82 34.49 7.15
CA ARG A 442 -10.67 33.65 6.81
C ARG A 442 -10.97 32.15 6.91
N ALA A 443 -12.16 31.75 7.38
CA ALA A 443 -12.62 30.36 7.44
C ALA A 443 -13.04 29.85 6.07
#